data_75de949f34b72d03d10fb36b0877fe96
#
_entry.id   75de949f34b72d03d10fb36b0877fe96
#
_cell.length_a   1.000
_cell.length_b   1.000
_cell.length_c   1.000
_cell.angle_alpha   90.00
_cell.angle_beta   90.00
_cell.angle_gamma   90.00
#
_symmetry.space_group_name_H-M   'P 1'
#
loop_
_entity.id
_entity.type
_entity.pdbx_description
1 polymer ?
#
loop_
_entity_poly.entity_id
_entity_poly.type
_entity_poly.pdbx_seq_one_letter_code
_entity_poly.pdbx_strand_id
1 'polypeptide(L)'
;MCIRDSKQVGLQAVFKEVFPIDSYDDKVTLDFVSYDVGKPKLTALEAIRDTETYSAPLYVTFRLKDEAGTKEEKVYMGELPLMTARGTFVINGAERVVVSQLHRSPGVCFETSLHLNGKTLHSFRIIPDRGSWLEVQLSLIHI
;
A
#
# COMPACT_ATOMS: atom_id res chain seq x y z
N MET A 1 -6.20 -12.41 -9.79
CA MET A 1 -6.65 -11.08 -10.20
C MET A 1 -5.42 -10.31 -10.64
N CYS A 2 -5.21 -10.18 -11.95
CA CYS A 2 -4.00 -9.55 -12.47
C CYS A 2 -4.10 -8.02 -12.33
N ILE A 3 -3.19 -7.43 -11.57
CA ILE A 3 -3.07 -5.97 -11.38
C ILE A 3 -2.88 -5.23 -12.72
N ARG A 4 -2.64 -5.97 -13.81
CA ARG A 4 -2.25 -5.46 -15.12
C ARG A 4 -3.39 -5.06 -16.05
N ASP A 5 -4.62 -5.52 -15.85
CA ASP A 5 -5.57 -5.61 -16.96
C ASP A 5 -6.78 -4.69 -16.95
N SER A 6 -6.95 -3.81 -15.99
CA SER A 6 -8.00 -2.81 -16.14
C SER A 6 -7.52 -1.41 -15.78
N LYS A 7 -7.69 -0.50 -16.72
CA LYS A 7 -7.38 0.92 -16.54
C LYS A 7 -8.16 1.59 -15.40
N GLN A 8 -9.08 0.88 -14.76
CA GLN A 8 -9.89 1.37 -13.64
C GLN A 8 -9.66 0.60 -12.33
N VAL A 9 -9.06 -0.60 -12.39
CA VAL A 9 -8.78 -1.45 -11.23
C VAL A 9 -7.36 -1.96 -11.37
N GLY A 10 -6.44 -1.54 -10.53
CA GLY A 10 -5.05 -1.97 -10.58
C GLY A 10 -4.11 -0.82 -10.22
N LEU A 11 -2.92 -0.84 -10.78
CA LEU A 11 -1.87 0.12 -10.44
C LEU A 11 -2.30 1.59 -10.66
N GLN A 12 -3.06 1.85 -11.72
CA GLN A 12 -3.59 3.19 -12.00
C GLN A 12 -4.62 3.65 -10.95
N ALA A 13 -5.44 2.74 -10.43
CA ALA A 13 -6.39 3.06 -9.36
C ALA A 13 -5.66 3.43 -8.08
N VAL A 14 -4.61 2.67 -7.73
CA VAL A 14 -3.77 2.95 -6.56
C VAL A 14 -3.10 4.33 -6.67
N PHE A 15 -2.56 4.67 -7.84
CA PHE A 15 -1.99 6.01 -8.04
C PHE A 15 -3.06 7.11 -7.92
N LYS A 16 -4.24 6.92 -8.49
CA LYS A 16 -5.33 7.91 -8.42
C LYS A 16 -5.93 8.07 -7.02
N GLU A 17 -5.77 7.08 -6.15
CA GLU A 17 -6.20 7.16 -4.75
C GLU A 17 -5.26 8.03 -3.93
N VAL A 18 -3.96 8.00 -4.26
CA VAL A 18 -2.93 8.76 -3.54
C VAL A 18 -2.75 10.16 -4.11
N PHE A 19 -2.88 10.33 -5.43
CA PHE A 19 -2.69 11.60 -6.12
C PHE A 19 -4.04 12.23 -6.53
N PRO A 20 -4.16 13.56 -6.54
CA PRO A 20 -3.11 14.57 -6.36
C PRO A 20 -2.65 14.75 -4.90
N ILE A 21 -1.41 15.20 -4.72
CA ILE A 21 -0.86 15.61 -3.44
C ILE A 21 -0.64 17.11 -3.49
N ASP A 22 -1.31 17.82 -2.58
CA ASP A 22 -1.18 19.25 -2.45
C ASP A 22 -0.20 19.62 -1.33
N SER A 23 0.56 20.71 -1.53
CA SER A 23 1.41 21.27 -0.49
C SER A 23 0.57 21.91 0.60
N TYR A 24 1.14 22.03 1.81
CA TYR A 24 0.49 22.71 2.94
C TYR A 24 0.04 24.14 2.61
N ASP A 25 0.76 24.82 1.72
CA ASP A 25 0.47 26.20 1.32
C ASP A 25 -0.43 26.30 0.06
N ASP A 26 -0.96 25.16 -0.42
CA ASP A 26 -1.75 25.03 -1.67
C ASP A 26 -1.10 25.63 -2.92
N LYS A 27 0.22 25.88 -2.87
CA LYS A 27 0.97 26.52 -3.96
C LYS A 27 1.50 25.52 -4.98
N VAL A 28 1.72 24.29 -4.55
CA VAL A 28 2.31 23.23 -5.37
C VAL A 28 1.43 22.01 -5.31
N THR A 29 1.05 21.51 -6.49
CA THR A 29 0.27 20.27 -6.63
C THR A 29 1.08 19.28 -7.46
N LEU A 30 1.20 18.05 -6.95
CA LEU A 30 1.80 16.93 -7.65
C LEU A 30 0.72 15.98 -8.15
N ASP A 31 0.53 15.92 -9.45
CA ASP A 31 -0.45 15.08 -10.14
C ASP A 31 0.19 13.83 -10.74
N PHE A 32 -0.55 12.74 -10.76
CA PHE A 32 -0.21 11.55 -11.52
C PHE A 32 -0.76 11.65 -12.94
N VAL A 33 0.09 11.46 -13.97
CA VAL A 33 -0.30 11.48 -15.38
C VAL A 33 -0.44 10.07 -15.93
N SER A 34 0.64 9.30 -15.90
CA SER A 34 0.69 7.95 -16.48
C SER A 34 1.79 7.11 -15.83
N TYR A 35 1.71 5.80 -16.00
CA TYR A 35 2.78 4.88 -15.65
C TYR A 35 3.18 4.04 -16.86
N ASP A 36 4.41 3.60 -16.87
CA ASP A 36 4.99 2.73 -17.89
C ASP A 36 5.80 1.62 -17.21
N VAL A 37 5.50 0.37 -17.56
CA VAL A 37 6.23 -0.79 -17.06
C VAL A 37 7.15 -1.26 -18.17
N GLY A 38 8.45 -1.16 -17.91
CA GLY A 38 9.47 -1.57 -18.86
C GLY A 38 9.50 -3.07 -19.10
N LYS A 39 10.39 -3.51 -19.95
CA LYS A 39 10.60 -4.94 -20.19
C LYS A 39 11.46 -5.54 -19.07
N PRO A 40 11.15 -6.77 -18.62
CA PRO A 40 11.99 -7.47 -17.66
C PRO A 40 13.37 -7.75 -18.28
N LYS A 41 14.42 -7.69 -17.46
CA LYS A 41 15.81 -7.97 -17.89
C LYS A 41 16.06 -9.47 -18.04
N LEU A 42 15.42 -10.28 -17.19
CA LEU A 42 15.58 -11.72 -17.12
C LEU A 42 14.24 -12.41 -17.35
N THR A 43 14.27 -13.64 -17.80
CA THR A 43 13.10 -14.51 -17.80
C THR A 43 12.88 -15.11 -16.39
N ALA A 44 11.67 -15.60 -16.10
CA ALA A 44 11.38 -16.22 -14.81
C ALA A 44 12.29 -17.42 -14.49
N LEU A 45 12.67 -18.21 -15.49
CA LEU A 45 13.56 -19.36 -15.32
C LEU A 45 15.01 -18.94 -15.03
N GLU A 46 15.51 -17.92 -15.71
CA GLU A 46 16.83 -17.36 -15.45
C GLU A 46 16.89 -16.74 -14.05
N ALA A 47 15.85 -16.01 -13.63
CA ALA A 47 15.78 -15.45 -12.28
C ALA A 47 15.82 -16.52 -11.17
N ILE A 48 15.21 -17.69 -11.40
CA ILE A 48 15.29 -18.81 -10.45
C ILE A 48 16.71 -19.37 -10.41
N ARG A 49 17.32 -19.56 -11.56
CA ARG A 49 18.67 -20.13 -11.67
C ARG A 49 19.75 -19.22 -11.07
N ASP A 50 19.63 -17.92 -11.34
CA ASP A 50 20.63 -16.92 -10.96
C ASP A 50 20.31 -16.29 -9.58
N THR A 51 19.29 -16.81 -8.87
CA THR A 51 18.82 -16.34 -7.55
C THR A 51 18.44 -14.87 -7.52
N GLU A 52 17.91 -14.38 -8.63
CA GLU A 52 17.44 -13.00 -8.78
C GLU A 52 15.92 -12.88 -8.71
N THR A 53 15.44 -11.64 -8.75
CA THR A 53 14.00 -11.34 -8.75
C THR A 53 13.51 -11.10 -10.17
N TYR A 54 12.45 -11.78 -10.58
CA TYR A 54 11.79 -11.53 -11.86
C TYR A 54 10.96 -10.24 -11.77
N SER A 55 11.52 -9.14 -12.26
CA SER A 55 10.96 -7.80 -12.14
C SER A 55 11.07 -7.00 -13.43
N ALA A 56 10.30 -5.94 -13.52
CA ALA A 56 10.40 -4.94 -14.58
C ALA A 56 10.49 -3.53 -13.96
N PRO A 57 11.24 -2.61 -14.59
CA PRO A 57 11.35 -1.25 -14.11
C PRO A 57 10.02 -0.51 -14.28
N LEU A 58 9.60 0.16 -13.23
CA LEU A 58 8.41 1.01 -13.20
C LEU A 58 8.81 2.47 -13.32
N TYR A 59 8.26 3.12 -14.33
CA TYR A 59 8.38 4.55 -14.53
C TYR A 59 7.03 5.21 -14.35
N VAL A 60 7.01 6.34 -13.68
CA VAL A 60 5.79 7.12 -13.47
C VAL A 60 6.03 8.54 -13.96
N THR A 61 5.09 9.05 -14.74
CA THR A 61 5.11 10.45 -15.18
C THR A 61 4.26 11.26 -14.22
N PHE A 62 4.90 12.16 -13.55
CA PHE A 62 4.26 13.13 -12.66
C PHE A 62 4.18 14.50 -13.32
N ARG A 63 3.16 15.24 -12.93
CA ARG A 63 2.98 16.65 -13.30
C ARG A 63 3.03 17.49 -12.04
N LEU A 64 4.04 18.33 -11.96
CA LEU A 64 4.16 19.35 -10.93
C LEU A 64 3.54 20.64 -11.43
N LYS A 65 2.56 21.13 -10.71
CA LYS A 65 1.96 22.46 -10.92
C LYS A 65 2.48 23.38 -9.82
N ASP A 66 3.11 24.46 -10.21
CA ASP A 66 3.67 25.49 -9.35
C ASP A 66 3.21 26.88 -9.84
N GLU A 67 3.34 27.92 -9.02
CA GLU A 67 3.06 29.31 -9.40
C GLU A 67 3.85 29.76 -10.65
N ALA A 68 5.02 29.16 -10.89
CA ALA A 68 5.89 29.44 -12.05
C ALA A 68 5.47 28.70 -13.33
N GLY A 69 4.59 27.69 -13.25
CA GLY A 69 4.14 26.89 -14.40
C GLY A 69 3.91 25.42 -14.10
N THR A 70 3.75 24.66 -15.17
CA THR A 70 3.53 23.20 -15.09
C THR A 70 4.72 22.47 -15.69
N LYS A 71 5.29 21.53 -14.95
CA LYS A 71 6.41 20.69 -15.40
C LYS A 71 6.02 19.22 -15.34
N GLU A 72 6.31 18.47 -16.39
CA GLU A 72 6.12 17.01 -16.41
C GLU A 72 7.48 16.32 -16.42
N GLU A 73 7.61 15.27 -15.62
CA GLU A 73 8.83 14.50 -15.54
C GLU A 73 8.55 13.02 -15.37
N LYS A 74 9.28 12.18 -16.12
CA LYS A 74 9.22 10.73 -16.01
C LYS A 74 10.25 10.26 -14.98
N VAL A 75 9.78 9.72 -13.87
CA VAL A 75 10.59 9.31 -12.72
C VAL A 75 10.63 7.78 -12.63
N TYR A 76 11.83 7.23 -12.39
CA TYR A 76 12.00 5.82 -12.07
C TYR A 76 11.59 5.57 -10.61
N MET A 77 10.57 4.73 -10.42
CA MET A 77 10.02 4.42 -9.09
C MET A 77 10.62 3.16 -8.46
N GLY A 78 11.32 2.36 -9.25
CA GLY A 78 11.89 1.09 -8.79
C GLY A 78 11.51 -0.08 -9.68
N GLU A 79 11.77 -1.29 -9.21
CA GLU A 79 11.44 -2.52 -9.92
C GLU A 79 10.16 -3.14 -9.35
N LEU A 80 9.24 -3.47 -10.26
CA LEU A 80 7.98 -4.14 -9.94
C LEU A 80 8.12 -5.63 -10.22
N PRO A 81 7.98 -6.51 -9.20
CA PRO A 81 7.94 -7.94 -9.43
C PRO A 81 6.80 -8.35 -10.36
N LEU A 82 7.10 -9.18 -11.34
CA LEU A 82 6.12 -9.66 -12.31
C LEU A 82 5.58 -11.03 -11.91
N MET A 83 4.29 -11.22 -12.16
CA MET A 83 3.63 -12.50 -11.97
C MET A 83 3.95 -13.44 -13.13
N THR A 84 4.27 -14.69 -12.84
CA THR A 84 4.44 -15.75 -13.83
C THR A 84 3.09 -16.26 -14.33
N ALA A 85 3.09 -17.06 -15.40
CA ALA A 85 1.89 -17.69 -15.93
C ALA A 85 1.17 -18.62 -14.92
N ARG A 86 1.88 -19.11 -13.89
CA ARG A 86 1.34 -19.93 -12.82
C ARG A 86 0.74 -19.13 -11.65
N GLY A 87 0.78 -17.80 -11.71
CA GLY A 87 0.32 -16.94 -10.60
C GLY A 87 1.33 -16.81 -9.46
N THR A 88 2.57 -17.17 -9.67
CA THR A 88 3.67 -17.05 -8.70
C THR A 88 4.53 -15.83 -8.98
N PHE A 89 5.30 -15.39 -7.99
CA PHE A 89 6.34 -14.37 -8.12
C PHE A 89 7.69 -15.03 -7.81
N VAL A 90 8.70 -14.68 -8.58
CA VAL A 90 10.08 -15.12 -8.31
C VAL A 90 10.81 -14.01 -7.58
N ILE A 91 11.14 -14.24 -6.32
CA ILE A 91 11.84 -13.28 -5.45
C ILE A 91 13.10 -13.93 -4.93
N ASN A 92 14.27 -13.37 -5.29
CA ASN A 92 15.57 -13.91 -4.92
C ASN A 92 15.71 -15.40 -5.27
N GLY A 93 15.26 -15.80 -6.47
CA GLY A 93 15.31 -17.19 -6.94
C GLY A 93 14.24 -18.13 -6.36
N ALA A 94 13.43 -17.70 -5.41
CA ALA A 94 12.37 -18.51 -4.81
C ALA A 94 10.99 -18.16 -5.42
N GLU A 95 10.25 -19.17 -5.87
CA GLU A 95 8.85 -18.98 -6.27
C GLU A 95 7.98 -18.76 -5.02
N ARG A 96 7.25 -17.67 -5.01
CA ARG A 96 6.37 -17.26 -3.90
C ARG A 96 4.98 -16.95 -4.41
N VAL A 97 4.00 -17.10 -3.54
CA VAL A 97 2.58 -16.78 -3.80
C VAL A 97 2.12 -15.75 -2.80
N VAL A 98 1.27 -14.83 -3.25
CA VAL A 98 0.59 -13.91 -2.35
C VAL A 98 -0.58 -14.64 -1.69
N VAL A 99 -0.57 -14.71 -0.38
CA VAL A 99 -1.64 -15.33 0.41
C VAL A 99 -2.40 -14.23 1.14
N SER A 100 -3.72 -14.23 0.99
CA SER A 100 -4.59 -13.28 1.70
C SER A 100 -4.58 -13.58 3.19
N GLN A 101 -4.39 -12.55 4.02
CA GLN A 101 -4.44 -12.64 5.47
C GLN A 101 -5.68 -11.93 5.98
N LEU A 102 -6.42 -12.61 6.86
CA LEU A 102 -7.54 -12.00 7.56
C LEU A 102 -7.03 -11.20 8.76
N HIS A 103 -7.38 -9.93 8.83
CA HIS A 103 -7.05 -9.06 9.96
C HIS A 103 -8.27 -8.26 10.42
N ARG A 104 -8.20 -7.69 11.61
CA ARG A 104 -9.27 -6.80 12.08
C ARG A 104 -9.36 -5.55 11.22
N SER A 105 -10.58 -5.12 10.93
CA SER A 105 -10.84 -3.89 10.20
C SER A 105 -10.38 -2.67 11.00
N PRO A 106 -9.82 -1.64 10.35
CA PRO A 106 -9.56 -0.36 10.97
C PRO A 106 -10.85 0.24 11.53
N GLY A 107 -10.75 0.91 12.67
CA GLY A 107 -11.90 1.55 13.31
C GLY A 107 -11.78 1.60 14.82
N VAL A 108 -12.88 1.96 15.48
CA VAL A 108 -12.99 2.03 16.94
C VAL A 108 -13.91 0.92 17.42
N CYS A 109 -13.39 0.07 18.29
CA CYS A 109 -14.14 -0.99 18.94
C CYS A 109 -14.40 -0.64 20.40
N PHE A 110 -15.66 -0.77 20.84
CA PHE A 110 -16.04 -0.61 22.23
C PHE A 110 -16.29 -1.99 22.84
N GLU A 111 -15.77 -2.21 24.04
CA GLU A 111 -15.95 -3.44 24.80
C GLU A 111 -16.41 -3.11 26.22
N THR A 112 -17.26 -3.99 26.74
CA THR A 112 -17.69 -3.94 28.14
C THR A 112 -17.35 -5.27 28.81
N SER A 113 -16.68 -5.20 29.94
CA SER A 113 -16.34 -6.37 30.75
C SER A 113 -16.87 -6.21 32.17
N LEU A 114 -17.21 -7.33 32.81
CA LEU A 114 -17.66 -7.35 34.19
C LEU A 114 -16.45 -7.57 35.10
N HIS A 115 -16.19 -6.62 36.00
CA HIS A 115 -15.17 -6.79 37.01
C HIS A 115 -15.65 -7.73 38.13
N LEU A 116 -14.71 -8.36 38.87
CA LEU A 116 -15.01 -9.26 39.99
C LEU A 116 -15.90 -8.63 41.05
N ASN A 117 -15.88 -7.30 41.17
CA ASN A 117 -16.72 -6.54 42.11
C ASN A 117 -18.14 -6.26 41.62
N GLY A 118 -18.58 -6.92 40.50
CA GLY A 118 -19.89 -6.71 39.90
C GLY A 118 -20.08 -5.40 39.13
N LYS A 119 -19.04 -4.59 38.99
CA LYS A 119 -19.09 -3.32 38.24
C LYS A 119 -18.70 -3.54 36.79
N THR A 120 -19.37 -2.83 35.89
CA THR A 120 -19.10 -2.86 34.46
C THR A 120 -17.91 -1.93 34.13
N LEU A 121 -16.91 -2.49 33.50
CA LEU A 121 -15.78 -1.74 32.96
C LEU A 121 -16.02 -1.49 31.47
N HIS A 122 -15.77 -0.26 31.07
CA HIS A 122 -15.83 0.14 29.68
C HIS A 122 -14.42 0.31 29.15
N SER A 123 -14.17 -0.26 27.97
CA SER A 123 -12.91 -0.07 27.24
C SER A 123 -13.18 0.26 25.79
N PHE A 124 -12.28 0.95 25.18
CA PHE A 124 -12.30 1.14 23.74
C PHE A 124 -10.91 0.93 23.15
N ARG A 125 -10.90 0.44 21.93
CA ARG A 125 -9.68 0.16 21.18
C ARG A 125 -9.76 0.86 19.84
N ILE A 126 -8.73 1.66 19.54
CA ILE A 126 -8.56 2.32 18.24
C ILE A 126 -7.59 1.47 17.44
N ILE A 127 -8.07 0.96 16.31
CA ILE A 127 -7.32 0.14 15.37
C ILE A 127 -7.06 0.99 14.13
N PRO A 128 -5.82 1.48 13.91
CA PRO A 128 -5.47 2.21 12.70
C PRO A 128 -5.30 1.24 11.52
N ASP A 129 -5.36 1.75 10.30
CA ASP A 129 -5.03 0.99 9.10
C ASP A 129 -3.56 0.54 9.09
N ARG A 130 -2.67 1.39 9.61
CA ARG A 130 -1.24 1.09 9.80
C ARG A 130 -0.74 1.64 11.13
N GLY A 131 0.07 0.88 11.84
CA GLY A 131 0.70 1.28 13.09
C GLY A 131 0.19 0.54 14.32
N SER A 132 0.54 1.04 15.50
CA SER A 132 0.21 0.43 16.79
C SER A 132 -1.22 0.73 17.21
N TRP A 133 -1.84 -0.25 17.87
CA TRP A 133 -3.18 -0.08 18.44
C TRP A 133 -3.12 0.76 19.70
N LEU A 134 -4.16 1.58 19.90
CA LEU A 134 -4.37 2.29 21.16
C LEU A 134 -5.54 1.63 21.89
N GLU A 135 -5.28 1.15 23.10
CA GLU A 135 -6.30 0.56 23.97
C GLU A 135 -6.42 1.40 25.25
N VAL A 136 -7.65 1.79 25.55
CA VAL A 136 -7.97 2.58 26.74
C VAL A 136 -9.02 1.85 27.56
N GLN A 137 -8.70 1.60 28.81
CA GLN A 137 -9.62 1.05 29.80
C GLN A 137 -10.02 2.14 30.80
N LEU A 138 -11.32 2.32 30.96
CA LEU A 138 -11.84 3.21 32.00
C LEU A 138 -11.81 2.47 33.33
N SER A 139 -10.86 2.82 34.16
CA SER A 139 -10.71 2.25 35.52
C SER A 139 -11.74 2.87 36.47
N LEU A 140 -12.28 2.04 37.35
CA LEU A 140 -13.18 2.47 38.42
C LEU A 140 -12.41 3.06 39.64
N ILE A 141 -11.21 3.56 39.46
CA ILE A 141 -10.52 4.27 40.51
C ILE A 141 -11.29 5.54 40.83
N HIS A 142 -11.86 5.59 42.02
CA HIS A 142 -12.52 6.76 42.52
C HIS A 142 -11.60 7.98 42.46
N ILE A 143 -12.05 8.97 41.78
CA ILE A 143 -11.63 10.36 42.06
C ILE A 143 -12.36 10.83 43.28
#